data_534482afac3cfabb65359a1aa609f19c
#
_entry.id   534482afac3cfabb65359a1aa609f19c
#
_cell.length_a   1.000
_cell.length_b   1.000
_cell.length_c   1.000
_cell.angle_alpha   90.00
_cell.angle_beta   90.00
_cell.angle_gamma   90.00
#
_symmetry.space_group_name_H-M   'P 1'
#
loop_
_entity.id
_entity.type
_entity.pdbx_description
1 polymer ?
#
loop_
_entity_poly.entity_id
_entity_poly.type
_entity_poly.pdbx_seq_one_letter_code
_entity_poly.pdbx_strand_id
1 'polypeptide(L)'
;AGELRITPLLGRVPRVRVADPDAAGHLIDGFGTRARAYVQVQNGCDHRCTFCIIPYGRGNSRSVPMGAVVDQVRMLVERGHAEIVLTGVDLTSYGADLPGAPKLGQLTRQILRHVPELRRLRISSIDSIEADRDLLDVIADDIRLMPHLHLSLQSGDDMILKRMKRRHSRQDAIDFCAQVRRLRPDIAFGADIIAGFPTETEDMFTRSLDLVEQCDLTFLHVFPYSKRPGTPAARMPQVAGEAIRERAKRLRAAGEAALVRRLGAEVGATREVLIESERQGRTEHFLPVAIDGDVPGMVRRLTVAGHDGARLSIVIPGLAEGESPESMGPHSSSKNGFRVLASRAPE
;
A
#
# COMPACT_ATOMS: atom_id res chain seq x y z
N ALA A 1 -4.06 40.69 -3.12
CA ALA A 1 -5.09 39.69 -2.80
C ALA A 1 -5.96 39.51 -4.05
N GLY A 2 -5.72 38.48 -4.82
CA GLY A 2 -6.50 38.13 -6.03
C GLY A 2 -7.17 36.79 -5.78
N GLU A 3 -8.47 36.78 -5.60
CA GLU A 3 -9.29 35.58 -5.52
C GLU A 3 -9.24 34.81 -6.84
N LEU A 4 -8.72 33.59 -6.81
CA LEU A 4 -8.85 32.65 -7.90
C LEU A 4 -10.26 32.04 -7.85
N ARG A 5 -11.19 32.54 -8.66
CA ARG A 5 -12.49 31.89 -8.86
C ARG A 5 -12.29 30.66 -9.73
N ILE A 6 -12.40 29.48 -9.11
CA ILE A 6 -12.51 28.20 -9.81
C ILE A 6 -14.01 27.96 -10.08
N THR A 7 -14.42 28.06 -11.34
CA THR A 7 -15.77 27.71 -11.78
C THR A 7 -15.94 26.17 -11.74
N PRO A 8 -16.92 25.60 -11.06
CA PRO A 8 -17.05 24.15 -10.98
C PRO A 8 -17.74 23.58 -12.23
N LEU A 9 -16.96 22.89 -13.06
CA LEU A 9 -17.48 21.99 -14.08
C LEU A 9 -17.41 20.56 -13.56
N LEU A 10 -18.24 20.22 -12.60
CA LEU A 10 -18.67 18.84 -12.28
C LEU A 10 -19.66 18.93 -11.12
N GLY A 11 -20.77 18.21 -11.22
CA GLY A 11 -21.89 18.25 -10.27
C GLY A 11 -21.45 18.04 -8.83
N ARG A 12 -22.25 18.58 -7.91
CA ARG A 12 -22.04 18.63 -6.46
C ARG A 12 -21.28 17.45 -5.89
N VAL A 13 -19.96 17.56 -5.86
CA VAL A 13 -19.14 16.79 -4.92
C VAL A 13 -19.46 17.37 -3.54
N PRO A 14 -19.87 16.57 -2.55
CA PRO A 14 -20.08 17.09 -1.20
C PRO A 14 -18.79 17.80 -0.79
N ARG A 15 -18.90 19.06 -0.38
CA ARG A 15 -17.79 19.77 0.25
C ARG A 15 -17.42 18.97 1.48
N VAL A 16 -16.39 18.15 1.37
CA VAL A 16 -15.65 17.69 2.55
C VAL A 16 -15.14 19.00 3.17
N ARG A 17 -15.74 19.43 4.27
CA ARG A 17 -15.14 20.47 5.09
C ARG A 17 -13.75 19.97 5.37
N VAL A 18 -12.74 20.66 4.87
CA VAL A 18 -11.36 20.50 5.37
C VAL A 18 -11.51 20.81 6.85
N ALA A 19 -11.43 19.77 7.67
CA ALA A 19 -11.46 19.94 9.10
C ALA A 19 -10.33 20.89 9.47
N ASP A 20 -10.60 21.66 10.54
CA ASP A 20 -9.73 22.60 11.19
C ASP A 20 -8.25 22.24 11.00
N PRO A 21 -7.40 23.13 10.48
CA PRO A 21 -5.96 22.86 10.33
C PRO A 21 -5.28 22.50 11.67
N ASP A 22 -5.89 22.83 12.81
CA ASP A 22 -5.44 22.44 14.15
C ASP A 22 -5.91 21.03 14.57
N ALA A 23 -6.83 20.40 13.84
CA ALA A 23 -7.21 19.01 14.07
C ALA A 23 -6.20 18.08 13.36
N ALA A 24 -4.99 18.03 13.84
CA ALA A 24 -3.91 17.15 13.37
C ALA A 24 -4.14 15.66 13.69
N GLY A 25 -5.29 15.27 14.18
CA GLY A 25 -5.66 13.92 14.48
C GLY A 25 -7.06 13.63 14.00
N HIS A 26 -7.25 13.17 12.77
CA HIS A 26 -8.42 12.37 12.48
C HIS A 26 -8.27 11.04 13.24
N LEU A 27 -8.58 11.06 14.54
CA LEU A 27 -8.73 9.86 15.36
C LEU A 27 -9.90 9.07 14.77
N ILE A 28 -9.59 8.11 13.93
CA ILE A 28 -10.59 7.22 13.38
C ILE A 28 -10.89 6.18 14.45
N ASP A 29 -12.11 6.19 14.95
CA ASP A 29 -12.64 5.22 15.90
C ASP A 29 -12.82 3.83 15.26
N GLY A 30 -11.73 3.24 14.75
CA GLY A 30 -11.71 1.91 14.14
C GLY A 30 -12.69 1.75 12.95
N PHE A 31 -12.33 0.93 11.99
CA PHE A 31 -13.20 0.63 10.83
C PHE A 31 -14.00 -0.68 11.04
N GLY A 32 -14.65 -0.85 12.18
CA GLY A 32 -15.46 -2.05 12.46
C GLY A 32 -14.63 -3.36 12.40
N THR A 33 -15.06 -4.31 11.58
CA THR A 33 -14.44 -5.65 11.44
C THR A 33 -13.19 -5.69 10.54
N ARG A 34 -12.56 -4.54 10.21
CA ARG A 34 -11.38 -4.53 9.34
C ARG A 34 -10.16 -5.07 10.06
N ALA A 35 -9.46 -5.97 9.41
CA ALA A 35 -8.23 -6.58 9.91
C ALA A 35 -7.08 -5.57 10.10
N ARG A 36 -7.13 -4.47 9.34
CA ARG A 36 -6.09 -3.44 9.23
C ARG A 36 -6.65 -2.05 9.52
N ALA A 37 -5.88 -1.23 10.26
CA ALA A 37 -6.18 0.19 10.45
C ALA A 37 -5.12 1.07 9.78
N TYR A 38 -5.56 2.21 9.24
CA TYR A 38 -4.68 3.21 8.63
C TYR A 38 -4.55 4.40 9.58
N VAL A 39 -3.31 4.75 9.91
CA VAL A 39 -2.98 5.88 10.78
C VAL A 39 -2.29 6.95 9.93
N GLN A 40 -2.97 8.07 9.73
CA GLN A 40 -2.38 9.20 9.03
C GLN A 40 -1.45 9.95 9.99
N VAL A 41 -0.15 9.92 9.70
CA VAL A 41 0.87 10.56 10.54
C VAL A 41 1.40 11.87 9.93
N GLN A 42 1.12 12.11 8.65
CA GLN A 42 1.59 13.29 7.92
C GLN A 42 0.56 13.67 6.85
N ASN A 43 0.38 14.96 6.58
CA ASN A 43 -0.48 15.49 5.53
C ASN A 43 0.18 16.71 4.86
N GLY A 44 -0.25 17.03 3.61
CA GLY A 44 0.38 18.07 2.80
C GLY A 44 1.73 17.64 2.23
N CYS A 45 2.38 18.51 1.44
CA CYS A 45 3.67 18.20 0.81
C CYS A 45 4.39 19.50 0.43
N ASP A 46 5.66 19.60 0.78
CA ASP A 46 6.51 20.76 0.44
C ASP A 46 7.21 20.59 -0.91
N HIS A 47 7.12 19.41 -1.53
CA HIS A 47 7.65 19.21 -2.87
C HIS A 47 6.82 19.96 -3.91
N ARG A 48 7.48 20.35 -4.97
CA ARG A 48 6.86 21.07 -6.10
C ARG A 48 7.08 20.29 -7.39
N CYS A 49 6.72 18.98 -7.35
CA CYS A 49 6.75 18.13 -8.53
C CYS A 49 5.89 18.74 -9.63
N THR A 50 6.41 18.81 -10.86
CA THR A 50 5.82 19.58 -11.96
C THR A 50 4.44 19.09 -12.42
N PHE A 51 4.09 17.85 -12.11
CA PHE A 51 2.81 17.23 -12.46
C PHE A 51 1.77 17.22 -11.32
N CYS A 52 2.20 17.57 -10.09
CA CYS A 52 1.41 17.35 -8.88
C CYS A 52 0.63 18.58 -8.47
N ILE A 53 -0.64 18.39 -8.11
CA ILE A 53 -1.54 19.44 -7.61
C ILE A 53 -1.72 19.37 -6.08
N ILE A 54 -1.20 18.35 -5.43
CA ILE A 54 -1.38 18.11 -3.99
C ILE A 54 -0.98 19.29 -3.11
N PRO A 55 0.17 19.95 -3.31
CA PRO A 55 0.55 21.10 -2.48
C PRO A 55 -0.47 22.25 -2.51
N TYR A 56 -1.18 22.40 -3.63
CA TYR A 56 -2.20 23.44 -3.79
C TYR A 56 -3.54 23.06 -3.13
N GLY A 57 -3.84 21.77 -3.06
CA GLY A 57 -5.08 21.27 -2.46
C GLY A 57 -4.98 20.94 -0.98
N ARG A 58 -3.83 20.42 -0.54
CA ARG A 58 -3.60 19.98 0.85
C ARG A 58 -2.66 20.86 1.66
N GLY A 59 -2.02 21.85 1.01
CA GLY A 59 -1.07 22.76 1.65
C GLY A 59 0.30 22.13 1.94
N ASN A 60 1.09 22.81 2.75
CA ASN A 60 2.42 22.39 3.14
C ASN A 60 2.39 21.15 4.04
N SER A 61 3.55 20.51 4.19
CA SER A 61 3.74 19.35 5.06
C SER A 61 3.38 19.68 6.52
N ARG A 62 2.62 18.81 7.14
CA ARG A 62 2.25 18.86 8.56
C ARG A 62 2.26 17.45 9.12
N SER A 63 2.91 17.29 10.26
CA SER A 63 3.10 16.02 10.93
C SER A 63 2.30 15.93 12.21
N VAL A 64 1.80 14.74 12.53
CA VAL A 64 1.16 14.48 13.83
C VAL A 64 2.26 14.27 14.87
N PRO A 65 2.18 14.88 16.07
CA PRO A 65 3.16 14.64 17.12
C PRO A 65 3.33 13.16 17.46
N MET A 66 4.57 12.72 17.65
CA MET A 66 4.92 11.29 17.81
C MET A 66 4.15 10.61 18.95
N GLY A 67 3.99 11.27 20.10
CA GLY A 67 3.22 10.73 21.23
C GLY A 67 1.76 10.44 20.85
N ALA A 68 1.11 11.37 20.14
CA ALA A 68 -0.26 11.19 19.70
C ALA A 68 -0.41 10.01 18.70
N VAL A 69 0.59 9.80 17.82
CA VAL A 69 0.61 8.64 16.93
C VAL A 69 0.74 7.34 17.72
N VAL A 70 1.65 7.28 18.68
CA VAL A 70 1.85 6.10 19.55
C VAL A 70 0.57 5.76 20.31
N ASP A 71 -0.08 6.77 20.90
CA ASP A 71 -1.34 6.57 21.64
C ASP A 71 -2.48 6.09 20.74
N GLN A 72 -2.58 6.64 19.53
CA GLN A 72 -3.56 6.17 18.54
C GLN A 72 -3.30 4.72 18.12
N VAL A 73 -2.05 4.36 17.86
CA VAL A 73 -1.69 2.98 17.51
C VAL A 73 -2.03 2.02 18.65
N ARG A 74 -1.69 2.39 19.91
CA ARG A 74 -2.03 1.59 21.10
C ARG A 74 -3.52 1.34 21.20
N MET A 75 -4.34 2.39 21.10
CA MET A 75 -5.81 2.28 21.13
C MET A 75 -6.35 1.35 20.04
N LEU A 76 -5.80 1.42 18.82
CA LEU A 76 -6.25 0.54 17.72
C LEU A 76 -5.86 -0.92 17.96
N VAL A 77 -4.68 -1.17 18.52
CA VAL A 77 -4.24 -2.53 18.89
C VAL A 77 -5.10 -3.10 20.02
N GLU A 78 -5.41 -2.31 21.05
CA GLU A 78 -6.34 -2.68 22.13
C GLU A 78 -7.76 -3.00 21.61
N ARG A 79 -8.17 -2.38 20.52
CA ARG A 79 -9.44 -2.68 19.81
C ARG A 79 -9.35 -3.90 18.87
N GLY A 80 -8.23 -4.60 18.85
CA GLY A 80 -8.04 -5.87 18.15
C GLY A 80 -7.55 -5.76 16.71
N HIS A 81 -7.08 -4.59 16.25
CA HIS A 81 -6.46 -4.49 14.92
C HIS A 81 -5.12 -5.20 14.89
N ALA A 82 -4.98 -6.18 13.99
CA ALA A 82 -3.78 -7.00 13.87
C ALA A 82 -2.65 -6.30 13.09
N GLU A 83 -2.98 -5.40 12.17
CA GLU A 83 -2.02 -4.64 11.36
C GLU A 83 -2.35 -3.14 11.37
N ILE A 84 -1.32 -2.32 11.58
CA ILE A 84 -1.38 -0.86 11.45
C ILE A 84 -0.57 -0.44 10.22
N VAL A 85 -1.13 0.46 9.41
CA VAL A 85 -0.45 1.05 8.25
C VAL A 85 -0.26 2.54 8.50
N LEU A 86 0.99 2.99 8.56
CA LEU A 86 1.31 4.41 8.60
C LEU A 86 1.09 5.02 7.22
N THR A 87 0.34 6.12 7.15
CA THR A 87 0.04 6.81 5.90
C THR A 87 0.39 8.28 5.97
N GLY A 88 0.70 8.85 4.81
CA GLY A 88 0.95 10.26 4.63
C GLY A 88 0.89 10.61 3.14
N VAL A 89 0.86 11.90 2.85
CA VAL A 89 0.98 12.42 1.49
C VAL A 89 2.44 12.37 1.03
N ASP A 90 3.36 12.63 1.96
CA ASP A 90 4.80 12.65 1.79
C ASP A 90 5.43 12.12 3.09
N LEU A 91 5.27 10.80 3.28
CA LEU A 91 5.52 10.15 4.56
C LEU A 91 6.97 10.28 5.02
N THR A 92 7.93 10.28 4.09
CA THR A 92 9.36 10.44 4.40
C THR A 92 9.73 11.82 4.92
N SER A 93 8.90 12.86 4.65
CA SER A 93 9.06 14.20 5.22
C SER A 93 8.50 14.34 6.64
N TYR A 94 8.03 13.23 7.26
CA TYR A 94 7.49 13.26 8.62
C TYR A 94 8.45 13.94 9.61
N GLY A 95 7.88 14.82 10.45
CA GLY A 95 8.53 15.42 11.58
C GLY A 95 9.34 16.66 11.29
N ALA A 96 9.52 17.07 10.03
CA ALA A 96 10.31 18.25 9.69
C ALA A 96 9.76 19.56 10.30
N ASP A 97 8.45 19.61 10.56
CA ASP A 97 7.72 20.72 11.18
C ASP A 97 7.55 20.57 12.71
N LEU A 98 7.98 19.46 13.30
CA LEU A 98 7.87 19.20 14.74
C LEU A 98 9.14 19.63 15.49
N PRO A 99 9.03 19.98 16.80
CA PRO A 99 10.19 20.24 17.64
C PRO A 99 11.19 19.09 17.61
N GLY A 100 12.47 19.40 17.38
CA GLY A 100 13.53 18.41 17.26
C GLY A 100 13.57 17.67 15.93
N ALA A 101 12.69 18.00 15.00
CA ALA A 101 12.61 17.45 13.63
C ALA A 101 12.80 15.91 13.58
N PRO A 102 12.00 15.12 14.34
CA PRO A 102 12.13 13.66 14.34
C PRO A 102 11.88 13.10 12.94
N LYS A 103 12.49 11.96 12.63
CA LYS A 103 12.35 11.28 11.34
C LYS A 103 11.37 10.11 11.41
N LEU A 104 10.96 9.63 10.23
CA LEU A 104 10.04 8.50 10.10
C LEU A 104 10.58 7.23 10.79
N GLY A 105 11.87 6.95 10.68
CA GLY A 105 12.50 5.83 11.35
C GLY A 105 12.40 5.93 12.88
N GLN A 106 12.58 7.12 13.46
CA GLN A 106 12.40 7.34 14.89
C GLN A 106 10.94 7.12 15.31
N LEU A 107 9.97 7.63 14.55
CA LEU A 107 8.55 7.36 14.79
C LEU A 107 8.26 5.85 14.79
N THR A 108 8.73 5.15 13.75
CA THR A 108 8.55 3.71 13.59
C THR A 108 9.12 2.94 14.77
N ARG A 109 10.35 3.28 15.20
CA ARG A 109 11.02 2.69 16.38
C ARG A 109 10.25 2.95 17.67
N GLN A 110 9.73 4.17 17.87
CA GLN A 110 8.95 4.51 19.07
C GLN A 110 7.62 3.75 19.12
N ILE A 111 6.92 3.62 17.99
CA ILE A 111 5.69 2.80 17.91
C ILE A 111 6.00 1.36 18.33
N LEU A 112 6.99 0.73 17.73
CA LEU A 112 7.36 -0.66 18.00
C LEU A 112 7.85 -0.87 19.43
N ARG A 113 8.51 0.13 20.03
CA ARG A 113 8.97 0.09 21.42
C ARG A 113 7.83 0.23 22.42
N HIS A 114 6.88 1.15 22.19
CA HIS A 114 5.86 1.52 23.17
C HIS A 114 4.52 0.77 22.97
N VAL A 115 4.39 0.01 21.90
CA VAL A 115 3.23 -0.86 21.62
C VAL A 115 3.75 -2.26 21.27
N PRO A 116 4.28 -3.01 22.28
CA PRO A 116 4.87 -4.34 22.03
C PRO A 116 3.85 -5.37 21.53
N GLU A 117 2.56 -5.17 21.81
CA GLU A 117 1.46 -6.03 21.34
C GLU A 117 1.15 -5.86 19.86
N LEU A 118 1.65 -4.80 19.22
CA LEU A 118 1.48 -4.59 17.77
C LEU A 118 2.21 -5.69 17.01
N ARG A 119 1.44 -6.51 16.31
CA ARG A 119 1.98 -7.68 15.58
C ARG A 119 2.55 -7.30 14.21
N ARG A 120 1.93 -6.35 13.52
CA ARG A 120 2.28 -5.99 12.14
C ARG A 120 2.20 -4.48 11.96
N LEU A 121 3.32 -3.87 11.66
CA LEU A 121 3.41 -2.46 11.26
C LEU A 121 3.77 -2.40 9.77
N ARG A 122 3.09 -1.56 9.02
CA ARG A 122 3.37 -1.35 7.61
C ARG A 122 3.50 0.13 7.31
N ILE A 123 4.39 0.45 6.40
CA ILE A 123 4.57 1.80 5.84
C ILE A 123 3.90 1.83 4.47
N SER A 124 3.14 2.88 4.15
CA SER A 124 2.46 2.99 2.86
C SER A 124 3.45 3.25 1.72
N SER A 125 3.66 4.47 1.33
CA SER A 125 4.61 4.82 0.26
C SER A 125 5.68 5.76 0.78
N ILE A 126 6.91 5.57 0.30
CA ILE A 126 8.07 6.40 0.65
C ILE A 126 8.79 6.92 -0.60
N ASP A 127 9.48 8.03 -0.43
CA ASP A 127 10.48 8.49 -1.39
C ASP A 127 11.84 7.87 -1.00
N SER A 128 12.41 7.05 -1.88
CA SER A 128 13.60 6.24 -1.59
C SER A 128 14.80 7.07 -1.13
N ILE A 129 14.99 8.26 -1.69
CA ILE A 129 16.14 9.13 -1.38
C ILE A 129 16.04 9.78 0.01
N GLU A 130 14.86 9.77 0.62
CA GLU A 130 14.60 10.38 1.92
C GLU A 130 14.49 9.37 3.06
N ALA A 131 14.65 8.07 2.77
CA ALA A 131 14.67 7.04 3.79
C ALA A 131 15.85 7.29 4.74
N ASP A 132 15.54 7.59 6.00
CA ASP A 132 16.54 7.87 7.02
C ASP A 132 17.19 6.59 7.57
N ARG A 133 18.37 6.75 8.20
CA ARG A 133 19.13 5.63 8.74
C ARG A 133 18.36 4.84 9.80
N ASP A 134 17.63 5.53 10.68
CA ASP A 134 16.82 4.85 11.70
C ASP A 134 15.74 3.97 11.07
N LEU A 135 15.17 4.39 9.92
CA LEU A 135 14.22 3.56 9.17
C LEU A 135 14.90 2.31 8.59
N LEU A 136 16.09 2.45 8.01
CA LEU A 136 16.85 1.31 7.50
C LEU A 136 17.21 0.32 8.61
N ASP A 137 17.61 0.80 9.78
CA ASP A 137 17.90 -0.03 10.95
C ASP A 137 16.64 -0.80 11.40
N VAL A 138 15.47 -0.15 11.46
CA VAL A 138 14.20 -0.83 11.82
C VAL A 138 13.80 -1.86 10.75
N ILE A 139 14.01 -1.58 9.47
CA ILE A 139 13.77 -2.55 8.38
C ILE A 139 14.65 -3.80 8.57
N ALA A 140 15.90 -3.62 9.00
CA ALA A 140 16.82 -4.72 9.23
C ALA A 140 16.46 -5.56 10.45
N ASP A 141 16.07 -4.92 11.56
CA ASP A 141 16.12 -5.53 12.90
C ASP A 141 14.75 -5.94 13.44
N ASP A 142 13.64 -5.27 13.07
CA ASP A 142 12.32 -5.57 13.66
C ASP A 142 11.41 -6.31 12.68
N ILE A 143 11.16 -7.59 12.99
CA ILE A 143 10.31 -8.46 12.17
C ILE A 143 8.84 -8.00 12.10
N ARG A 144 8.39 -7.17 13.05
CA ARG A 144 7.03 -6.60 13.09
C ARG A 144 6.83 -5.48 12.07
N LEU A 145 7.91 -4.88 11.55
CA LEU A 145 7.85 -4.06 10.35
C LEU A 145 7.77 -4.99 9.15
N MET A 146 6.63 -4.96 8.46
CA MET A 146 6.36 -5.89 7.37
C MET A 146 7.33 -5.72 6.20
N PRO A 147 7.84 -6.82 5.61
CA PRO A 147 8.85 -6.81 4.54
C PRO A 147 8.25 -6.42 3.19
N HIS A 148 7.71 -5.21 3.13
CA HIS A 148 7.15 -4.62 1.91
C HIS A 148 7.31 -3.11 1.95
N LEU A 149 7.92 -2.53 0.92
CA LEU A 149 8.03 -1.09 0.72
C LEU A 149 7.42 -0.71 -0.63
N HIS A 150 6.63 0.36 -0.64
CA HIS A 150 6.13 0.97 -1.86
C HIS A 150 6.88 2.26 -2.14
N LEU A 151 7.45 2.39 -3.35
CA LEU A 151 8.38 3.46 -3.72
C LEU A 151 7.74 4.44 -4.70
N SER A 152 7.85 5.74 -4.42
CA SER A 152 7.38 6.80 -5.31
C SER A 152 8.43 7.09 -6.40
N LEU A 153 8.74 6.12 -7.29
CA LEU A 153 9.80 6.25 -8.30
C LEU A 153 9.43 7.16 -9.46
N GLN A 154 8.19 7.10 -9.93
CA GLN A 154 7.60 7.93 -10.99
C GLN A 154 8.14 7.69 -12.40
N SER A 155 9.45 7.50 -12.62
CA SER A 155 10.09 7.23 -13.91
C SER A 155 11.43 6.51 -13.72
N GLY A 156 11.86 5.77 -14.73
CA GLY A 156 13.19 5.16 -14.81
C GLY A 156 14.20 5.97 -15.63
N ASP A 157 13.88 7.21 -16.01
CA ASP A 157 14.74 8.06 -16.81
C ASP A 157 15.11 9.34 -16.10
N ASP A 158 16.41 9.64 -15.99
CA ASP A 158 16.91 10.80 -15.23
C ASP A 158 16.47 12.15 -15.82
N MET A 159 16.32 12.25 -17.14
CA MET A 159 15.85 13.50 -17.76
C MET A 159 14.36 13.71 -17.45
N ILE A 160 13.56 12.65 -17.44
CA ILE A 160 12.15 12.71 -17.03
C ILE A 160 12.05 13.04 -15.55
N LEU A 161 12.81 12.37 -14.69
CA LEU A 161 12.88 12.67 -13.25
C LEU A 161 13.23 14.13 -12.98
N LYS A 162 14.22 14.68 -13.70
CA LYS A 162 14.59 16.09 -13.63
C LYS A 162 13.45 17.02 -14.07
N ARG A 163 12.74 16.68 -15.17
CA ARG A 163 11.56 17.45 -15.63
C ARG A 163 10.38 17.36 -14.66
N MET A 164 10.25 16.23 -13.96
CA MET A 164 9.30 16.05 -12.87
C MET A 164 9.68 16.81 -11.60
N LYS A 165 10.91 17.34 -11.48
CA LYS A 165 11.54 17.86 -10.26
C LYS A 165 11.62 16.81 -9.15
N ARG A 166 11.96 15.56 -9.51
CA ARG A 166 12.30 14.53 -8.54
C ARG A 166 13.73 14.74 -8.04
N ARG A 167 14.00 14.25 -6.83
CA ARG A 167 15.28 14.45 -6.13
C ARG A 167 16.20 13.26 -6.20
N HIS A 168 15.70 12.10 -6.64
CA HIS A 168 16.47 10.91 -6.90
C HIS A 168 16.73 10.74 -8.39
N SER A 169 17.84 10.08 -8.71
CA SER A 169 18.16 9.55 -10.02
C SER A 169 17.69 8.09 -10.15
N ARG A 170 17.75 7.58 -11.39
CA ARG A 170 17.56 6.15 -11.64
C ARG A 170 18.49 5.29 -10.78
N GLN A 171 19.78 5.66 -10.72
CA GLN A 171 20.78 4.90 -9.98
C GLN A 171 20.50 4.91 -8.47
N ASP A 172 20.06 6.03 -7.90
CA ASP A 172 19.67 6.09 -6.48
C ASP A 172 18.56 5.09 -6.14
N ALA A 173 17.57 4.92 -7.05
CA ALA A 173 16.50 3.96 -6.85
C ALA A 173 17.02 2.50 -6.86
N ILE A 174 17.91 2.18 -7.81
CA ILE A 174 18.53 0.85 -7.91
C ILE A 174 19.40 0.56 -6.67
N ASP A 175 20.24 1.51 -6.27
CA ASP A 175 21.13 1.37 -5.12
C ASP A 175 20.34 1.23 -3.82
N PHE A 176 19.26 1.98 -3.66
CA PHE A 176 18.36 1.86 -2.51
C PHE A 176 17.73 0.45 -2.44
N CYS A 177 17.16 -0.04 -3.54
CA CYS A 177 16.59 -1.39 -3.57
C CYS A 177 17.64 -2.47 -3.25
N ALA A 178 18.84 -2.33 -3.80
CA ALA A 178 19.95 -3.24 -3.52
C ALA A 178 20.41 -3.17 -2.05
N GLN A 179 20.48 -1.96 -1.46
CA GLN A 179 20.84 -1.76 -0.06
C GLN A 179 19.81 -2.40 0.87
N VAL A 180 18.53 -2.11 0.67
CA VAL A 180 17.44 -2.63 1.52
C VAL A 180 17.36 -4.16 1.41
N ARG A 181 17.56 -4.72 0.21
CA ARG A 181 17.57 -6.18 0.03
C ARG A 181 18.75 -6.85 0.73
N ARG A 182 19.90 -6.19 0.86
CA ARG A 182 21.00 -6.71 1.71
C ARG A 182 20.64 -6.73 3.19
N LEU A 183 19.86 -5.76 3.66
CA LEU A 183 19.39 -5.68 5.06
C LEU A 183 18.23 -6.65 5.34
N ARG A 184 17.31 -6.80 4.38
CA ARG A 184 16.12 -7.65 4.47
C ARG A 184 15.93 -8.42 3.17
N PRO A 185 16.55 -9.61 2.98
CA PRO A 185 16.59 -10.34 1.70
C PRO A 185 15.23 -10.74 1.14
N ASP A 186 14.23 -10.95 2.00
CA ASP A 186 12.87 -11.35 1.63
C ASP A 186 11.97 -10.18 1.22
N ILE A 187 12.44 -8.93 1.31
CA ILE A 187 11.60 -7.75 1.08
C ILE A 187 10.99 -7.73 -0.32
N ALA A 188 9.71 -7.34 -0.40
CA ALA A 188 9.01 -7.08 -1.64
C ALA A 188 8.95 -5.57 -1.91
N PHE A 189 9.25 -5.15 -3.14
CA PHE A 189 9.11 -3.76 -3.55
C PHE A 189 7.88 -3.57 -4.44
N GLY A 190 7.17 -2.48 -4.18
CA GLY A 190 6.21 -1.91 -5.11
C GLY A 190 6.68 -0.53 -5.58
N ALA A 191 6.15 -0.04 -6.70
CA ALA A 191 6.43 1.32 -7.15
C ALA A 191 5.28 1.95 -7.91
N ASP A 192 5.19 3.29 -7.80
CA ASP A 192 4.39 4.13 -8.68
C ASP A 192 5.24 4.56 -9.87
N ILE A 193 4.74 4.35 -11.11
CA ILE A 193 5.37 4.80 -12.35
C ILE A 193 4.34 5.51 -13.24
N ILE A 194 4.70 6.69 -13.75
CA ILE A 194 3.91 7.46 -14.70
C ILE A 194 4.35 7.14 -16.12
N ALA A 195 3.42 6.64 -16.93
CA ALA A 195 3.64 6.37 -18.36
C ALA A 195 3.25 7.58 -19.21
N GLY A 196 4.13 8.00 -20.11
CA GLY A 196 3.85 9.07 -21.08
C GLY A 196 3.88 10.47 -20.47
N PHE A 197 4.77 10.71 -19.50
CA PHE A 197 5.02 12.06 -19.02
C PHE A 197 5.39 12.99 -20.20
N PRO A 198 5.00 14.28 -20.19
CA PRO A 198 5.34 15.21 -21.27
C PRO A 198 6.80 15.14 -21.69
N THR A 199 7.03 15.09 -23.01
CA THR A 199 8.37 14.95 -23.60
C THR A 199 9.08 13.59 -23.42
N GLU A 200 8.43 12.58 -22.87
CA GLU A 200 8.99 11.23 -22.78
C GLU A 200 9.14 10.62 -24.19
N THR A 201 10.35 10.23 -24.58
CA THR A 201 10.63 9.47 -25.80
C THR A 201 10.46 7.98 -25.57
N GLU A 202 10.55 7.16 -26.62
CA GLU A 202 10.50 5.70 -26.47
C GLU A 202 11.70 5.14 -25.70
N ASP A 203 12.90 5.66 -25.94
CA ASP A 203 14.11 5.27 -25.21
C ASP A 203 14.01 5.59 -23.70
N MET A 204 13.43 6.75 -23.37
CA MET A 204 13.20 7.15 -21.98
C MET A 204 12.18 6.22 -21.30
N PHE A 205 11.14 5.84 -22.04
CA PHE A 205 10.14 4.88 -21.56
C PHE A 205 10.75 3.48 -21.36
N THR A 206 11.58 3.01 -22.29
CA THR A 206 12.27 1.72 -22.17
C THR A 206 13.11 1.66 -20.90
N ARG A 207 13.76 2.75 -20.50
CA ARG A 207 14.47 2.81 -19.20
C ARG A 207 13.55 2.63 -18.00
N SER A 208 12.28 3.03 -18.11
CA SER A 208 11.29 2.77 -17.04
C SER A 208 10.84 1.30 -17.01
N LEU A 209 10.78 0.61 -18.16
CA LEU A 209 10.57 -0.84 -18.21
C LEU A 209 11.74 -1.60 -17.58
N ASP A 210 12.98 -1.24 -17.94
CA ASP A 210 14.19 -1.88 -17.40
C ASP A 210 14.31 -1.70 -15.87
N LEU A 211 13.82 -0.57 -15.34
CA LEU A 211 13.84 -0.31 -13.90
C LEU A 211 13.00 -1.33 -13.12
N VAL A 212 11.91 -1.85 -13.70
CA VAL A 212 11.08 -2.89 -13.08
C VAL A 212 11.90 -4.12 -12.74
N GLU A 213 12.79 -4.54 -13.63
CA GLU A 213 13.66 -5.69 -13.44
C GLU A 213 14.86 -5.36 -12.53
N GLN A 214 15.49 -4.21 -12.73
CA GLN A 214 16.68 -3.83 -11.97
C GLN A 214 16.41 -3.58 -10.49
N CYS A 215 15.22 -3.08 -10.15
CA CYS A 215 14.76 -2.96 -8.77
C CYS A 215 14.02 -4.21 -8.27
N ASP A 216 13.78 -5.20 -9.14
CA ASP A 216 12.97 -6.41 -8.86
C ASP A 216 11.64 -6.04 -8.21
N LEU A 217 10.88 -5.17 -8.89
CA LEU A 217 9.60 -4.67 -8.40
C LEU A 217 8.53 -5.76 -8.51
N THR A 218 7.93 -6.12 -7.38
CA THR A 218 6.83 -7.10 -7.31
C THR A 218 5.48 -6.48 -7.66
N PHE A 219 5.25 -5.24 -7.21
CA PHE A 219 3.98 -4.54 -7.39
C PHE A 219 4.20 -3.26 -8.18
N LEU A 220 3.47 -3.09 -9.27
CA LEU A 220 3.59 -1.91 -10.11
C LEU A 220 2.26 -1.18 -10.23
N HIS A 221 2.21 0.05 -9.73
CA HIS A 221 1.11 0.97 -9.96
C HIS A 221 1.43 1.86 -11.15
N VAL A 222 0.75 1.64 -12.26
CA VAL A 222 0.98 2.35 -13.50
C VAL A 222 -0.06 3.44 -13.70
N PHE A 223 0.39 4.68 -13.74
CA PHE A 223 -0.42 5.86 -13.96
C PHE A 223 -0.20 6.40 -15.39
N PRO A 224 -1.16 6.27 -16.32
CA PRO A 224 -1.12 7.03 -17.55
C PRO A 224 -1.06 8.52 -17.20
N TYR A 225 -0.11 9.27 -17.77
CA TYR A 225 -0.02 10.70 -17.50
C TYR A 225 -1.37 11.39 -17.80
N SER A 226 -1.84 12.17 -16.85
CA SER A 226 -3.06 12.97 -16.96
C SER A 226 -2.75 14.43 -16.72
N LYS A 227 -2.98 15.25 -17.72
CA LYS A 227 -2.78 16.71 -17.68
C LYS A 227 -3.63 17.32 -16.56
N ARG A 228 -2.98 18.00 -15.62
CA ARG A 228 -3.65 18.72 -14.52
C ARG A 228 -3.54 20.23 -14.78
N PRO A 229 -4.65 20.95 -15.00
CA PRO A 229 -4.64 22.40 -15.18
C PRO A 229 -3.87 23.10 -14.05
N GLY A 230 -3.09 24.12 -14.39
CA GLY A 230 -2.28 24.88 -13.43
C GLY A 230 -0.92 24.31 -13.12
N THR A 231 -0.64 23.03 -13.44
CA THR A 231 0.69 22.44 -13.21
C THR A 231 1.69 22.82 -14.33
N PRO A 232 3.00 22.91 -14.01
CA PRO A 232 4.03 23.16 -15.03
C PRO A 232 4.04 22.10 -16.14
N ALA A 233 3.87 20.81 -15.82
CA ALA A 233 3.84 19.72 -16.80
C ALA A 233 2.69 19.87 -17.80
N ALA A 234 1.58 20.49 -17.42
CA ALA A 234 0.47 20.75 -18.34
C ALA A 234 0.80 21.70 -19.48
N ARG A 235 1.88 22.47 -19.37
CA ARG A 235 2.37 23.44 -20.38
C ARG A 235 3.51 22.88 -21.24
N MET A 236 4.05 21.72 -20.89
CA MET A 236 5.09 21.05 -21.67
C MET A 236 4.51 20.39 -22.92
N PRO A 237 5.33 20.11 -23.96
CA PRO A 237 4.89 19.31 -25.12
C PRO A 237 4.35 17.96 -24.67
N GLN A 238 3.08 17.66 -24.98
CA GLN A 238 2.40 16.45 -24.55
C GLN A 238 2.74 15.26 -25.46
N VAL A 239 2.82 14.07 -24.88
CA VAL A 239 2.89 12.82 -25.62
C VAL A 239 1.51 12.50 -26.19
N ALA A 240 1.44 11.89 -27.37
CA ALA A 240 0.18 11.46 -27.97
C ALA A 240 -0.56 10.47 -27.08
N GLY A 241 -1.88 10.64 -26.95
CA GLY A 241 -2.69 9.82 -26.04
C GLY A 241 -2.65 8.31 -26.34
N GLU A 242 -2.46 7.93 -27.61
CA GLU A 242 -2.26 6.54 -28.01
C GLU A 242 -0.95 5.97 -27.46
N ALA A 243 0.15 6.70 -27.58
CA ALA A 243 1.45 6.31 -27.01
C ALA A 243 1.40 6.20 -25.48
N ILE A 244 0.68 7.12 -24.80
CA ILE A 244 0.47 7.03 -23.34
C ILE A 244 -0.23 5.71 -22.98
N ARG A 245 -1.32 5.35 -23.69
CA ARG A 245 -2.07 4.12 -23.42
C ARG A 245 -1.22 2.88 -23.69
N GLU A 246 -0.49 2.86 -24.80
CA GLU A 246 0.38 1.72 -25.16
C GLU A 246 1.51 1.52 -24.14
N ARG A 247 2.19 2.59 -23.74
CA ARG A 247 3.22 2.56 -22.69
C ARG A 247 2.66 2.07 -21.36
N ALA A 248 1.50 2.57 -20.95
CA ALA A 248 0.85 2.11 -19.73
C ALA A 248 0.47 0.63 -19.79
N LYS A 249 0.03 0.13 -20.95
CA LYS A 249 -0.25 -1.29 -21.17
C LYS A 249 1.01 -2.15 -21.01
N ARG A 250 2.12 -1.74 -21.64
CA ARG A 250 3.41 -2.45 -21.56
C ARG A 250 3.96 -2.49 -20.13
N LEU A 251 3.89 -1.38 -19.38
CA LEU A 251 4.29 -1.35 -17.97
C LEU A 251 3.42 -2.26 -17.11
N ARG A 252 2.10 -2.28 -17.32
CA ARG A 252 1.21 -3.21 -16.58
C ARG A 252 1.56 -4.65 -16.87
N ALA A 253 1.80 -5.01 -18.15
CA ALA A 253 2.23 -6.37 -18.51
C ALA A 253 3.57 -6.75 -17.84
N ALA A 254 4.53 -5.84 -17.77
CA ALA A 254 5.77 -6.06 -17.05
C ALA A 254 5.54 -6.26 -15.54
N GLY A 255 4.65 -5.46 -14.93
CA GLY A 255 4.26 -5.60 -13.52
C GLY A 255 3.52 -6.91 -13.24
N GLU A 256 2.61 -7.33 -14.11
CA GLU A 256 1.90 -8.62 -14.02
C GLU A 256 2.88 -9.79 -14.11
N ALA A 257 3.84 -9.76 -15.06
CA ALA A 257 4.87 -10.77 -15.17
C ALA A 257 5.78 -10.83 -13.92
N ALA A 258 6.13 -9.68 -13.35
CA ALA A 258 6.90 -9.62 -12.11
C ALA A 258 6.14 -10.20 -10.91
N LEU A 259 4.84 -9.88 -10.77
CA LEU A 259 3.99 -10.47 -9.75
C LEU A 259 3.90 -12.00 -9.89
N VAL A 260 3.67 -12.50 -11.11
CA VAL A 260 3.60 -13.95 -11.38
C VAL A 260 4.89 -14.65 -10.98
N ARG A 261 6.06 -14.09 -11.30
CA ARG A 261 7.35 -14.63 -10.88
C ARG A 261 7.45 -14.70 -9.35
N ARG A 262 7.05 -13.64 -8.66
CA ARG A 262 7.07 -13.61 -7.19
C ARG A 262 6.11 -14.63 -6.60
N LEU A 263 4.88 -14.73 -7.11
CA LEU A 263 3.90 -15.72 -6.64
C LEU A 263 4.43 -17.15 -6.83
N GLY A 264 5.07 -17.45 -7.97
CA GLY A 264 5.68 -18.75 -8.23
C GLY A 264 6.80 -19.10 -7.24
N ALA A 265 7.59 -18.10 -6.84
CA ALA A 265 8.67 -18.28 -5.85
C ALA A 265 8.15 -18.55 -4.42
N GLU A 266 6.89 -18.27 -4.14
CA GLU A 266 6.25 -18.51 -2.84
C GLU A 266 5.70 -19.94 -2.67
N VAL A 267 5.58 -20.72 -3.74
CA VAL A 267 5.01 -22.06 -3.69
C VAL A 267 5.85 -22.97 -2.79
N GLY A 268 5.20 -23.66 -1.86
CA GLY A 268 5.83 -24.47 -0.83
C GLY A 268 6.30 -23.71 0.42
N ALA A 269 6.32 -22.37 0.38
CA ALA A 269 6.67 -21.57 1.55
C ALA A 269 5.52 -21.49 2.56
N THR A 270 5.85 -21.40 3.85
CA THR A 270 4.87 -21.09 4.91
C THR A 270 4.91 -19.59 5.19
N ARG A 271 3.73 -18.93 5.16
CA ARG A 271 3.57 -17.49 5.31
C ARG A 271 2.59 -17.12 6.41
N GLU A 272 2.81 -15.98 7.04
CA GLU A 272 1.83 -15.37 7.95
C GLU A 272 0.84 -14.54 7.15
N VAL A 273 -0.40 -15.01 7.06
CA VAL A 273 -1.47 -14.39 6.28
C VAL A 273 -2.42 -13.65 7.22
N LEU A 274 -2.54 -12.35 7.04
CA LEU A 274 -3.61 -11.56 7.65
C LEU A 274 -4.90 -11.79 6.86
N ILE A 275 -5.93 -12.30 7.51
CA ILE A 275 -7.25 -12.51 6.92
C ILE A 275 -7.98 -11.17 6.86
N GLU A 276 -8.24 -10.68 5.66
CA GLU A 276 -8.92 -9.38 5.43
C GLU A 276 -10.42 -9.53 5.27
N SER A 277 -10.85 -10.65 4.72
CA SER A 277 -12.24 -11.05 4.55
C SER A 277 -12.33 -12.57 4.49
N GLU A 278 -13.54 -13.13 4.47
CA GLU A 278 -13.79 -14.57 4.32
C GLU A 278 -13.15 -15.18 3.05
N ARG A 279 -12.83 -14.36 2.06
CA ARG A 279 -12.31 -14.81 0.75
C ARG A 279 -10.93 -14.26 0.39
N GLN A 280 -10.34 -13.43 1.24
CA GLN A 280 -9.09 -12.78 0.92
C GLN A 280 -8.24 -12.56 2.16
N GLY A 281 -6.95 -12.82 2.02
CA GLY A 281 -5.91 -12.43 2.96
C GLY A 281 -4.70 -11.83 2.26
N ARG A 282 -3.73 -11.40 3.07
CA ARG A 282 -2.43 -10.93 2.58
C ARG A 282 -1.30 -11.45 3.43
N THR A 283 -0.23 -11.88 2.76
CA THR A 283 1.01 -12.27 3.43
C THR A 283 1.69 -11.05 4.08
N GLU A 284 2.74 -11.31 4.85
CA GLU A 284 3.66 -10.28 5.35
C GLU A 284 4.28 -9.43 4.22
N HIS A 285 4.51 -10.02 3.05
CA HIS A 285 5.02 -9.36 1.83
C HIS A 285 3.94 -8.62 1.02
N PHE A 286 2.72 -8.56 1.54
CA PHE A 286 1.54 -7.95 0.89
C PHE A 286 0.98 -8.73 -0.31
N LEU A 287 1.45 -9.95 -0.57
CA LEU A 287 0.92 -10.80 -1.63
C LEU A 287 -0.52 -11.21 -1.31
N PRO A 288 -1.44 -11.11 -2.29
CA PRO A 288 -2.81 -11.51 -2.10
C PRO A 288 -2.94 -13.03 -2.02
N VAL A 289 -3.79 -13.50 -1.10
CA VAL A 289 -4.06 -14.92 -0.83
C VAL A 289 -5.55 -15.17 -0.95
N ALA A 290 -5.94 -16.19 -1.69
CA ALA A 290 -7.31 -16.69 -1.70
C ALA A 290 -7.59 -17.44 -0.39
N ILE A 291 -8.66 -17.08 0.30
CA ILE A 291 -9.12 -17.67 1.56
C ILE A 291 -10.48 -18.33 1.33
N ASP A 292 -10.77 -19.36 2.07
CA ASP A 292 -12.08 -20.02 2.10
C ASP A 292 -12.59 -20.11 3.54
N GLY A 293 -13.47 -19.17 3.89
CA GLY A 293 -14.26 -19.21 5.13
C GLY A 293 -13.53 -18.93 6.44
N ASP A 294 -12.43 -18.17 6.47
CA ASP A 294 -11.75 -17.83 7.74
C ASP A 294 -12.21 -16.46 8.31
N VAL A 295 -11.85 -16.21 9.57
CA VAL A 295 -12.31 -15.06 10.36
C VAL A 295 -11.46 -13.82 10.07
N PRO A 296 -12.06 -12.70 9.60
CA PRO A 296 -11.33 -11.45 9.39
C PRO A 296 -10.66 -10.93 10.68
N GLY A 297 -9.45 -10.38 10.53
CA GLY A 297 -8.62 -9.88 11.63
C GLY A 297 -7.66 -10.90 12.22
N MET A 298 -7.82 -12.18 11.89
CA MET A 298 -6.90 -13.23 12.35
C MET A 298 -5.63 -13.24 11.48
N VAL A 299 -4.50 -13.57 12.11
CA VAL A 299 -3.25 -13.89 11.39
C VAL A 299 -3.06 -15.40 11.48
N ARG A 300 -2.97 -16.04 10.31
CA ARG A 300 -2.81 -17.49 10.16
C ARG A 300 -1.46 -17.82 9.55
N ARG A 301 -0.87 -18.89 10.00
CA ARG A 301 0.34 -19.45 9.40
C ARG A 301 -0.07 -20.54 8.41
N LEU A 302 0.09 -20.28 7.10
CA LEU A 302 -0.46 -21.09 6.03
C LEU A 302 0.64 -21.45 5.03
N THR A 303 0.58 -22.66 4.46
CA THR A 303 1.51 -23.11 3.41
C THR A 303 0.91 -22.84 2.05
N VAL A 304 1.72 -22.23 1.16
CA VAL A 304 1.31 -21.90 -0.20
C VAL A 304 1.31 -23.15 -1.06
N ALA A 305 0.17 -23.49 -1.66
CA ALA A 305 0.00 -24.63 -2.55
C ALA A 305 0.30 -24.28 -4.03
N GLY A 306 0.02 -23.03 -4.43
CA GLY A 306 0.16 -22.57 -5.81
C GLY A 306 -0.32 -21.14 -5.98
N HIS A 307 -0.64 -20.76 -7.21
CA HIS A 307 -1.23 -19.44 -7.52
C HIS A 307 -2.04 -19.46 -8.82
N ASP A 308 -2.98 -18.52 -8.97
CA ASP A 308 -3.80 -18.31 -10.18
C ASP A 308 -3.24 -17.21 -11.12
N GLY A 309 -2.02 -16.73 -10.87
CA GLY A 309 -1.39 -15.61 -11.55
C GLY A 309 -1.68 -14.25 -10.92
N ALA A 310 -2.67 -14.16 -10.03
CA ALA A 310 -3.04 -12.94 -9.31
C ALA A 310 -2.99 -13.11 -7.79
N ARG A 311 -3.26 -14.31 -7.29
CA ARG A 311 -3.33 -14.65 -5.86
C ARG A 311 -2.69 -15.99 -5.58
N LEU A 312 -2.15 -16.13 -4.38
CA LEU A 312 -1.70 -17.40 -3.82
C LEU A 312 -2.91 -18.27 -3.43
N SER A 313 -2.79 -19.58 -3.64
CA SER A 313 -3.65 -20.60 -3.04
C SER A 313 -2.92 -21.27 -1.88
N ILE A 314 -3.66 -21.77 -0.89
CA ILE A 314 -3.10 -22.33 0.35
C ILE A 314 -3.56 -23.77 0.56
N VAL A 315 -2.74 -24.56 1.25
CA VAL A 315 -3.16 -25.84 1.81
C VAL A 315 -3.89 -25.57 3.13
N ILE A 316 -5.12 -26.08 3.27
CA ILE A 316 -5.84 -26.09 4.54
C ILE A 316 -5.43 -27.36 5.29
N PRO A 317 -4.72 -27.28 6.43
CA PRO A 317 -4.39 -28.47 7.20
C PRO A 317 -5.68 -29.17 7.65
N GLY A 318 -5.91 -30.40 7.20
CA GLY A 318 -7.06 -31.22 7.61
C GLY A 318 -8.01 -31.67 6.51
N LEU A 319 -7.95 -31.13 5.30
CA LEU A 319 -8.58 -31.74 4.13
C LEU A 319 -7.56 -32.66 3.46
N ALA A 320 -7.65 -33.95 3.73
CA ALA A 320 -6.87 -34.96 3.02
C ALA A 320 -7.23 -34.87 1.52
N GLU A 321 -6.21 -34.93 0.66
CA GLU A 321 -6.39 -35.11 -0.79
C GLU A 321 -7.26 -36.38 -0.99
N GLY A 322 -8.50 -36.24 -1.41
CA GLY A 322 -9.34 -37.38 -1.77
C GLY A 322 -10.84 -37.24 -1.63
N GLU A 323 -11.39 -36.21 -1.04
CA GLU A 323 -12.85 -36.06 -0.97
C GLU A 323 -13.34 -34.95 -1.93
N SER A 324 -13.68 -35.36 -3.16
CA SER A 324 -14.55 -34.58 -4.04
C SER A 324 -15.95 -34.44 -3.40
N PRO A 325 -16.60 -33.27 -3.53
CA PRO A 325 -17.94 -33.05 -2.97
C PRO A 325 -19.06 -33.94 -3.54
N GLU A 326 -18.77 -34.81 -4.46
CA GLU A 326 -19.75 -35.64 -5.17
C GLU A 326 -20.03 -37.01 -4.54
N SER A 327 -19.44 -37.39 -3.41
CA SER A 327 -19.64 -38.73 -2.80
C SER A 327 -20.52 -38.77 -1.56
N MET A 328 -21.26 -37.74 -1.21
CA MET A 328 -22.30 -37.84 -0.20
C MET A 328 -23.66 -38.21 -0.82
N GLY A 329 -23.82 -39.49 -1.11
CA GLY A 329 -25.13 -40.13 -1.32
C GLY A 329 -25.96 -40.10 -0.04
N PRO A 330 -27.31 -40.18 -0.15
CA PRO A 330 -28.19 -39.97 0.99
C PRO A 330 -28.13 -41.14 1.94
N HIS A 331 -27.58 -40.99 3.13
CA HIS A 331 -27.74 -41.93 4.21
C HIS A 331 -29.02 -41.66 5.04
N SER A 332 -29.85 -42.68 4.96
CA SER A 332 -31.07 -43.03 5.67
C SER A 332 -31.30 -42.35 7.03
N SER A 333 -32.54 -41.90 7.13
CA SER A 333 -33.31 -41.58 8.35
C SER A 333 -33.06 -42.46 9.55
N SER A 334 -32.73 -41.85 10.69
CA SER A 334 -33.09 -42.38 12.01
C SER A 334 -33.96 -41.34 12.74
N LYS A 335 -35.17 -41.79 13.03
CA LYS A 335 -36.21 -41.07 13.76
C LYS A 335 -35.75 -40.84 15.21
N ASN A 336 -35.81 -39.64 15.69
CA ASN A 336 -36.25 -39.36 17.07
C ASN A 336 -36.84 -37.95 17.11
N GLY A 337 -38.12 -37.95 17.52
CA GLY A 337 -38.95 -36.78 17.52
C GLY A 337 -38.67 -35.80 18.65
N PHE A 338 -38.83 -34.55 18.34
CA PHE A 338 -39.26 -33.53 19.31
C PHE A 338 -40.32 -32.63 18.69
N ARG A 339 -41.45 -32.51 19.38
CA ARG A 339 -42.65 -31.75 19.04
C ARG A 339 -42.34 -30.25 19.03
N VAL A 340 -42.71 -29.62 17.95
CA VAL A 340 -42.80 -28.15 17.88
C VAL A 340 -44.22 -27.77 18.30
N LEU A 341 -44.34 -26.95 19.35
CA LEU A 341 -45.55 -26.21 19.68
C LEU A 341 -45.58 -24.93 18.87
N ALA A 342 -46.59 -24.84 18.01
CA ALA A 342 -46.97 -23.60 17.33
C ALA A 342 -47.66 -22.65 18.31
N SER A 343 -47.28 -21.37 18.35
CA SER A 343 -48.14 -20.32 18.87
C SER A 343 -48.29 -19.21 17.81
N ARG A 344 -49.55 -18.91 17.59
CA ARG A 344 -50.14 -17.95 16.64
C ARG A 344 -49.74 -16.51 16.95
N ALA A 345 -49.61 -15.71 15.90
CA ALA A 345 -49.73 -14.27 15.95
C ALA A 345 -51.19 -13.82 16.07
N PRO A 346 -51.47 -12.67 16.65
CA PRO A 346 -52.66 -11.87 16.31
C PRO A 346 -52.26 -10.57 15.63
N GLU A 347 -53.08 -10.26 14.65
CA GLU A 347 -53.44 -8.99 14.03
C GLU A 347 -52.42 -7.87 13.86
#